data_837891cdf58017383a30d59f30e19524
#
_entry.id   837891cdf58017383a30d59f30e19524
#
_cell.length_a   1.000
_cell.length_b   1.000
_cell.length_c   1.000
_cell.angle_alpha   90.00
_cell.angle_beta   90.00
_cell.angle_gamma   90.00
#
_symmetry.space_group_name_H-M   'P 1'
#
loop_
_entity.id
_entity.type
_entity.pdbx_description
1 polymer ?
#
loop_
_entity_poly.entity_id
_entity_poly.type
_entity_poly.pdbx_seq_one_letter_code
_entity_poly.pdbx_strand_id
1 'polypeptide(L)'
;QSSRPSPGLIPNSPNRKPFVMLTQTWTNRLTTSGGLARKAALTVALASCTVVALSTIWGWVFGKPVDVSTPARSVVNRAMLVGTFAQDCVVRLLTASQSQQRSLTSCWPANDRTRLPTTPATIVDTPGISAVTLQDDRGDSQQWSVVISVSERPFASASPRLACYRLPVLYSRYGLRATLRPALVNCPGPGADVPLSYPVTVAPNSILFTTVSGFLNSYLTAQGNLERYVTPKSGLVPAA
;
A
#
# COMPACT_ATOMS: atom_id res chain seq x y z
N GLN A 1 -44.74 13.02 -17.23
CA GLN A 1 -45.10 13.71 -15.96
C GLN A 1 -43.97 13.57 -14.97
N SER A 2 -43.29 14.67 -14.75
CA SER A 2 -42.12 14.87 -13.90
C SER A 2 -42.57 15.08 -12.45
N SER A 3 -42.10 14.24 -11.55
CA SER A 3 -42.25 14.47 -10.10
C SER A 3 -40.89 14.79 -9.50
N ARG A 4 -40.67 16.06 -9.14
CA ARG A 4 -39.54 16.52 -8.31
C ARG A 4 -39.75 16.07 -6.86
N PRO A 5 -38.72 15.58 -6.15
CA PRO A 5 -38.79 15.47 -4.69
C PRO A 5 -38.44 16.80 -4.02
N SER A 6 -39.19 17.13 -2.98
CA SER A 6 -39.07 18.30 -2.12
C SER A 6 -37.79 18.28 -1.27
N PRO A 7 -37.22 19.44 -0.89
CA PRO A 7 -36.06 19.52 -0.03
C PRO A 7 -36.46 19.24 1.43
N GLY A 8 -35.85 18.20 2.01
CA GLY A 8 -35.98 17.83 3.41
C GLY A 8 -35.33 18.86 4.34
N LEU A 9 -36.09 19.23 5.35
CA LEU A 9 -35.77 20.08 6.48
C LEU A 9 -34.51 19.56 7.22
N ILE A 10 -33.53 20.43 7.38
CA ILE A 10 -32.35 20.23 8.22
C ILE A 10 -32.79 20.33 9.68
N PRO A 11 -32.57 19.32 10.55
CA PRO A 11 -32.85 19.46 11.97
C PRO A 11 -31.86 20.41 12.64
N ASN A 12 -32.43 21.37 13.34
CA ASN A 12 -31.79 22.40 14.14
C ASN A 12 -30.85 21.79 15.18
N SER A 13 -29.58 22.14 15.11
CA SER A 13 -28.52 21.72 16.04
C SER A 13 -28.77 22.35 17.43
N PRO A 14 -28.75 21.60 18.54
CA PRO A 14 -28.90 22.18 19.86
C PRO A 14 -27.68 23.00 20.25
N ASN A 15 -27.94 24.27 20.48
CA ASN A 15 -27.29 25.27 21.33
C ASN A 15 -25.99 24.85 22.06
N ARG A 16 -24.86 25.15 21.45
CA ARG A 16 -23.55 25.13 22.13
C ARG A 16 -23.52 26.31 23.10
N LYS A 17 -23.63 26.03 24.38
CA LYS A 17 -23.36 27.01 25.44
C LYS A 17 -21.91 27.47 25.32
N PRO A 18 -21.62 28.77 25.35
CA PRO A 18 -20.24 29.27 25.20
C PRO A 18 -19.40 28.91 26.43
N PHE A 19 -18.22 28.42 26.16
CA PHE A 19 -17.14 28.05 27.13
C PHE A 19 -16.50 29.28 27.80
N VAL A 20 -17.28 30.31 28.12
CA VAL A 20 -16.77 31.63 28.60
C VAL A 20 -16.78 31.73 30.13
N MET A 21 -17.33 30.78 30.88
CA MET A 21 -17.46 30.93 32.35
C MET A 21 -16.25 30.46 33.20
N LEU A 22 -15.25 29.82 32.59
CA LEU A 22 -14.08 29.34 33.37
C LEU A 22 -12.95 30.37 33.53
N THR A 23 -12.92 31.40 32.71
CA THR A 23 -11.83 32.40 32.74
C THR A 23 -12.04 33.54 33.76
N GLN A 24 -13.29 33.90 34.04
CA GLN A 24 -13.57 35.00 34.99
C GLN A 24 -13.38 34.64 36.47
N THR A 25 -13.63 33.41 36.84
CA THR A 25 -13.39 32.95 38.22
C THR A 25 -11.92 32.80 38.58
N TRP A 26 -11.08 32.51 37.61
CA TRP A 26 -9.62 32.44 37.82
C TRP A 26 -8.98 33.83 37.91
N THR A 27 -9.40 34.80 37.11
CA THR A 27 -8.87 36.15 37.16
C THR A 27 -9.23 36.86 38.47
N ASN A 28 -10.46 36.67 38.99
CA ASN A 28 -10.86 37.27 40.26
C ASN A 28 -10.16 36.68 41.48
N ARG A 29 -9.74 35.41 41.46
CA ARG A 29 -8.95 34.79 42.54
C ARG A 29 -7.50 35.24 42.53
N LEU A 30 -6.94 35.61 41.39
CA LEU A 30 -5.56 36.06 41.26
C LEU A 30 -5.37 37.52 41.68
N THR A 31 -6.41 38.33 41.66
CA THR A 31 -6.35 39.75 42.06
C THR A 31 -6.46 39.97 43.58
N THR A 32 -7.02 38.96 44.31
CA THR A 32 -7.20 39.05 45.79
C THR A 32 -6.08 38.42 46.61
N SER A 33 -5.21 37.59 45.97
CA SER A 33 -4.05 37.02 46.60
C SER A 33 -2.85 37.96 46.51
N GLY A 34 -2.34 38.42 47.63
CA GLY A 34 -1.22 39.37 47.73
C GLY A 34 -0.01 38.93 46.88
N GLY A 35 0.82 39.89 46.47
CA GLY A 35 1.89 39.74 45.48
C GLY A 35 2.84 38.55 45.60
N LEU A 36 2.91 37.93 46.80
CA LEU A 36 3.68 36.72 47.09
C LEU A 36 3.06 35.46 46.48
N ALA A 37 1.74 35.30 46.55
CA ALA A 37 1.04 34.15 45.98
C ALA A 37 1.08 34.17 44.45
N ARG A 38 1.04 35.38 43.85
CA ARG A 38 1.17 35.53 42.39
C ARG A 38 2.56 35.19 41.88
N LYS A 39 3.61 35.57 42.62
CA LYS A 39 4.99 35.19 42.27
C LYS A 39 5.22 33.71 42.42
N ALA A 40 4.69 33.07 43.47
CA ALA A 40 4.76 31.62 43.66
C ALA A 40 4.03 30.82 42.55
N ALA A 41 2.83 31.26 42.13
CA ALA A 41 2.11 30.65 41.04
C ALA A 41 2.84 30.76 39.69
N LEU A 42 3.46 31.88 39.42
CA LEU A 42 4.24 32.10 38.20
C LEU A 42 5.53 31.26 38.20
N THR A 43 6.22 31.12 39.34
CA THR A 43 7.42 30.29 39.41
C THR A 43 7.09 28.80 39.25
N VAL A 44 5.98 28.31 39.79
CA VAL A 44 5.53 26.92 39.61
C VAL A 44 5.13 26.68 38.16
N ALA A 45 4.42 27.60 37.51
CA ALA A 45 4.05 27.48 36.09
C ALA A 45 5.28 27.48 35.18
N LEU A 46 6.27 28.33 35.41
CA LEU A 46 7.51 28.33 34.66
C LEU A 46 8.33 27.06 34.88
N ALA A 47 8.44 26.59 36.10
CA ALA A 47 9.14 25.36 36.43
C ALA A 47 8.48 24.12 35.77
N SER A 48 7.16 24.05 35.77
CA SER A 48 6.45 22.96 35.04
C SER A 48 6.66 23.00 33.53
N CYS A 49 6.63 24.19 32.93
CA CYS A 49 6.91 24.33 31.48
C CYS A 49 8.35 23.92 31.14
N THR A 50 9.33 24.27 31.99
CA THR A 50 10.74 23.89 31.74
C THR A 50 10.95 22.39 31.87
N VAL A 51 10.32 21.72 32.85
CA VAL A 51 10.39 20.25 33.00
C VAL A 51 9.78 19.53 31.80
N VAL A 52 8.62 19.99 31.31
CA VAL A 52 7.99 19.41 30.12
C VAL A 52 8.85 19.66 28.87
N ALA A 53 9.37 20.86 28.69
CA ALA A 53 10.24 21.17 27.55
C ALA A 53 11.55 20.34 27.58
N LEU A 54 12.17 20.19 28.74
CA LEU A 54 13.37 19.36 28.90
C LEU A 54 13.07 17.88 28.65
N SER A 55 11.95 17.36 29.15
CA SER A 55 11.57 15.95 28.92
C SER A 55 11.26 15.66 27.45
N THR A 56 10.64 16.61 26.72
CA THR A 56 10.41 16.45 25.29
C THR A 56 11.69 16.53 24.48
N ILE A 57 12.60 17.48 24.81
CA ILE A 57 13.91 17.57 24.15
C ILE A 57 14.75 16.33 24.45
N TRP A 58 14.74 15.85 25.71
CA TRP A 58 15.43 14.63 26.09
C TRP A 58 14.90 13.40 25.32
N GLY A 59 13.59 13.27 25.20
CA GLY A 59 12.96 12.23 24.40
C GLY A 59 13.33 12.32 22.91
N TRP A 60 13.53 13.51 22.39
CA TRP A 60 13.91 13.76 21.00
C TRP A 60 15.40 13.45 20.72
N VAL A 61 16.28 13.82 21.67
CA VAL A 61 17.74 13.66 21.50
C VAL A 61 18.20 12.25 21.88
N PHE A 62 17.61 11.65 22.94
CA PHE A 62 18.02 10.35 23.45
C PHE A 62 16.98 9.23 23.25
N GLY A 63 15.80 9.57 22.71
CA GLY A 63 14.82 8.58 22.30
C GLY A 63 15.39 7.69 21.22
N LYS A 64 15.34 6.37 21.41
CA LYS A 64 15.71 5.43 20.35
C LYS A 64 14.82 5.71 19.14
N PRO A 65 15.40 5.88 17.94
CA PRO A 65 14.59 6.03 16.73
C PRO A 65 13.63 4.82 16.66
N VAL A 66 12.35 5.10 16.48
CA VAL A 66 11.36 4.04 16.27
C VAL A 66 11.78 3.28 15.00
N ASP A 67 12.21 2.04 15.16
CA ASP A 67 12.55 1.19 14.02
C ASP A 67 11.26 0.79 13.29
N VAL A 68 10.88 1.61 12.33
CA VAL A 68 9.74 1.35 11.44
C VAL A 68 10.08 0.37 10.33
N SER A 69 11.36 0.06 10.14
CA SER A 69 11.84 -0.81 9.05
C SER A 69 11.44 -2.26 9.26
N THR A 70 11.55 -2.76 10.49
CA THR A 70 11.21 -4.15 10.82
C THR A 70 9.72 -4.46 10.66
N PRO A 71 8.78 -3.68 11.23
CA PRO A 71 7.35 -3.93 11.00
C PRO A 71 6.95 -3.72 9.53
N ALA A 72 7.52 -2.72 8.83
CA ALA A 72 7.25 -2.51 7.42
C ALA A 72 7.68 -3.70 6.56
N ARG A 73 8.89 -4.24 6.79
CA ARG A 73 9.38 -5.43 6.08
C ARG A 73 8.50 -6.66 6.33
N SER A 74 8.04 -6.86 7.57
CA SER A 74 7.18 -8.00 7.89
C SER A 74 5.84 -7.94 7.16
N VAL A 75 5.24 -6.75 7.03
CA VAL A 75 3.99 -6.54 6.29
C VAL A 75 4.19 -6.77 4.80
N VAL A 76 5.26 -6.21 4.22
CA VAL A 76 5.58 -6.40 2.79
C VAL A 76 5.84 -7.88 2.48
N ASN A 77 6.66 -8.56 3.28
CA ASN A 77 6.94 -9.98 3.06
C ASN A 77 5.66 -10.83 3.15
N ARG A 78 4.76 -10.51 4.08
CA ARG A 78 3.48 -11.21 4.20
C ARG A 78 2.56 -10.94 3.02
N ALA A 79 2.46 -9.69 2.57
CA ALA A 79 1.70 -9.33 1.38
C ALA A 79 2.21 -10.05 0.13
N MET A 80 3.54 -10.14 -0.03
CA MET A 80 4.15 -10.90 -1.14
C MET A 80 3.83 -12.40 -1.07
N LEU A 81 3.93 -13.01 0.12
CA LEU A 81 3.58 -14.41 0.33
C LEU A 81 2.12 -14.70 -0.02
N VAL A 82 1.20 -13.86 0.45
CA VAL A 82 -0.24 -13.96 0.16
C VAL A 82 -0.51 -13.75 -1.33
N GLY A 83 0.16 -12.76 -1.94
CA GLY A 83 0.04 -12.46 -3.37
C GLY A 83 0.49 -13.61 -4.26
N THR A 84 1.66 -14.18 -3.97
CA THR A 84 2.19 -15.34 -4.73
C THR A 84 1.29 -16.57 -4.59
N PHE A 85 0.79 -16.85 -3.38
CA PHE A 85 -0.18 -17.93 -3.17
C PHE A 85 -1.46 -17.72 -3.99
N ALA A 86 -2.01 -16.49 -3.97
CA ALA A 86 -3.21 -16.16 -4.72
C ALA A 86 -3.00 -16.31 -6.23
N GLN A 87 -1.86 -15.85 -6.74
CA GLN A 87 -1.49 -15.98 -8.14
C GLN A 87 -1.42 -17.46 -8.57
N ASP A 88 -0.74 -18.29 -7.80
CA ASP A 88 -0.66 -19.74 -8.08
C ASP A 88 -2.05 -20.38 -8.10
N CYS A 89 -2.92 -20.06 -7.14
CA CYS A 89 -4.27 -20.59 -7.06
C CYS A 89 -5.15 -20.16 -8.24
N VAL A 90 -5.08 -18.89 -8.66
CA VAL A 90 -5.84 -18.41 -9.83
C VAL A 90 -5.37 -19.08 -11.10
N VAL A 91 -4.05 -19.15 -11.33
CA VAL A 91 -3.49 -19.81 -12.52
C VAL A 91 -3.88 -21.29 -12.57
N ARG A 92 -3.71 -22.02 -11.45
CA ARG A 92 -4.12 -23.42 -11.37
C ARG A 92 -5.59 -23.63 -11.68
N LEU A 93 -6.47 -22.75 -11.17
CA LEU A 93 -7.91 -22.87 -11.44
C LEU A 93 -8.23 -22.65 -12.92
N LEU A 94 -7.63 -21.64 -13.55
CA LEU A 94 -7.89 -21.28 -14.94
C LEU A 94 -7.34 -22.32 -15.94
N THR A 95 -6.23 -22.96 -15.58
CA THR A 95 -5.55 -23.96 -16.43
C THR A 95 -5.89 -25.41 -16.08
N ALA A 96 -6.62 -25.65 -14.98
CA ALA A 96 -6.90 -27.00 -14.53
C ALA A 96 -7.96 -27.70 -15.38
N SER A 97 -7.72 -28.97 -15.62
CA SER A 97 -8.69 -29.92 -16.15
C SER A 97 -9.22 -30.83 -15.04
N GLN A 98 -10.25 -31.62 -15.34
CA GLN A 98 -10.86 -32.56 -14.40
C GLN A 98 -9.85 -33.55 -13.77
N SER A 99 -8.84 -33.98 -14.52
CA SER A 99 -7.76 -34.84 -14.03
C SER A 99 -6.89 -34.20 -12.96
N GLN A 100 -6.82 -32.86 -12.94
CA GLN A 100 -5.99 -32.06 -12.02
C GLN A 100 -6.76 -31.54 -10.81
N GLN A 101 -8.00 -31.99 -10.58
CA GLN A 101 -8.83 -31.47 -9.49
C GLN A 101 -8.18 -31.61 -8.11
N ARG A 102 -7.36 -32.64 -7.89
CA ARG A 102 -6.61 -32.82 -6.64
C ARG A 102 -5.60 -31.70 -6.38
N SER A 103 -5.03 -31.10 -7.40
CA SER A 103 -4.06 -30.01 -7.23
C SER A 103 -4.68 -28.74 -6.62
N LEU A 104 -6.00 -28.57 -6.76
CA LEU A 104 -6.73 -27.45 -6.19
C LEU A 104 -6.96 -27.56 -4.68
N THR A 105 -6.75 -28.74 -4.08
CA THR A 105 -6.91 -28.89 -2.63
C THR A 105 -5.86 -28.15 -1.82
N SER A 106 -4.75 -27.74 -2.42
CA SER A 106 -3.77 -26.83 -1.81
C SER A 106 -4.33 -25.42 -1.65
N CYS A 107 -5.23 -25.00 -2.53
CA CYS A 107 -5.82 -23.66 -2.54
C CYS A 107 -7.17 -23.62 -1.78
N TRP A 108 -8.05 -24.58 -2.05
CA TRP A 108 -9.40 -24.65 -1.48
C TRP A 108 -9.60 -25.93 -0.67
N PRO A 109 -10.59 -25.95 0.25
CA PRO A 109 -10.94 -27.17 0.97
C PRO A 109 -11.34 -28.32 0.03
N ALA A 110 -11.05 -29.55 0.42
CA ALA A 110 -11.34 -30.75 -0.38
C ALA A 110 -12.84 -30.98 -0.63
N ASN A 111 -13.72 -30.38 0.18
CA ASN A 111 -15.17 -30.45 0.01
C ASN A 111 -15.71 -29.46 -1.04
N ASP A 112 -14.88 -28.70 -1.68
CA ASP A 112 -15.28 -27.82 -2.78
C ASP A 112 -15.70 -28.66 -3.99
N ARG A 113 -17.01 -28.70 -4.25
CA ARG A 113 -17.66 -29.54 -5.28
C ARG A 113 -17.59 -28.95 -6.69
N THR A 114 -16.66 -28.06 -6.97
CA THR A 114 -16.56 -27.50 -8.31
C THR A 114 -16.16 -28.56 -9.31
N ARG A 115 -16.98 -28.75 -10.32
CA ARG A 115 -16.64 -29.57 -11.49
C ARG A 115 -15.76 -28.74 -12.42
N LEU A 116 -14.56 -29.22 -12.65
CA LEU A 116 -13.67 -28.66 -13.67
C LEU A 116 -14.06 -29.19 -15.06
N PRO A 117 -13.76 -28.44 -16.12
CA PRO A 117 -13.93 -28.90 -17.49
C PRO A 117 -12.98 -30.10 -17.78
N THR A 118 -13.32 -30.91 -18.77
CA THR A 118 -12.46 -32.01 -19.21
C THR A 118 -11.15 -31.52 -19.83
N THR A 119 -11.18 -30.38 -20.49
CA THR A 119 -10.02 -29.69 -21.04
C THR A 119 -9.83 -28.36 -20.34
N PRO A 120 -8.60 -27.81 -20.26
CA PRO A 120 -8.36 -26.49 -19.70
C PRO A 120 -9.26 -25.46 -20.37
N ALA A 121 -9.88 -24.59 -19.57
CA ALA A 121 -10.82 -23.59 -20.05
C ALA A 121 -10.10 -22.45 -20.79
N THR A 122 -8.85 -22.18 -20.44
CA THR A 122 -8.09 -21.07 -20.98
C THR A 122 -6.58 -21.31 -20.89
N ILE A 123 -5.83 -20.62 -21.73
CA ILE A 123 -4.36 -20.54 -21.67
C ILE A 123 -4.03 -19.24 -20.97
N VAL A 124 -3.21 -19.33 -19.94
CA VAL A 124 -2.72 -18.18 -19.15
C VAL A 124 -1.26 -17.94 -19.49
N ASP A 125 -0.97 -16.75 -20.01
CA ASP A 125 0.40 -16.41 -20.42
C ASP A 125 1.18 -15.68 -19.31
N THR A 126 0.72 -14.52 -18.86
CA THR A 126 1.46 -13.66 -17.94
C THR A 126 0.61 -13.32 -16.72
N PRO A 127 0.69 -14.11 -15.64
CA PRO A 127 0.02 -13.75 -14.40
C PRO A 127 0.81 -12.67 -13.66
N GLY A 128 0.11 -11.70 -13.09
CA GLY A 128 0.69 -10.62 -12.28
C GLY A 128 -0.17 -10.27 -11.08
N ILE A 129 0.46 -9.81 -10.02
CA ILE A 129 -0.22 -9.31 -8.83
C ILE A 129 -0.53 -7.83 -9.03
N SER A 130 -1.80 -7.46 -9.18
CA SER A 130 -2.22 -6.08 -9.38
C SER A 130 -2.47 -5.32 -8.08
N ALA A 131 -2.98 -6.01 -7.05
CA ALA A 131 -3.21 -5.41 -5.75
C ALA A 131 -3.24 -6.47 -4.65
N VAL A 132 -2.74 -6.13 -3.47
CA VAL A 132 -2.84 -6.93 -2.24
C VAL A 132 -3.32 -6.01 -1.13
N THR A 133 -4.47 -6.31 -0.55
CA THR A 133 -5.10 -5.47 0.48
C THR A 133 -5.46 -6.31 1.69
N LEU A 134 -5.01 -5.90 2.87
CA LEU A 134 -5.48 -6.46 4.13
C LEU A 134 -6.89 -5.95 4.39
N GLN A 135 -7.85 -6.85 4.57
CA GLN A 135 -9.26 -6.53 4.82
C GLN A 135 -9.59 -6.55 6.31
N ASP A 136 -9.10 -7.56 7.02
CA ASP A 136 -9.37 -7.76 8.43
C ASP A 136 -8.16 -8.41 9.11
N ASP A 137 -7.86 -7.99 10.34
CA ASP A 137 -6.79 -8.54 11.18
C ASP A 137 -7.35 -8.87 12.56
N ARG A 138 -7.45 -10.16 12.86
CA ARG A 138 -7.94 -10.67 14.16
C ARG A 138 -6.83 -11.20 15.04
N GLY A 139 -5.59 -10.86 14.75
CA GLY A 139 -4.42 -11.27 15.50
C GLY A 139 -3.92 -12.67 15.12
N ASP A 140 -4.70 -13.71 15.29
CA ASP A 140 -4.37 -15.10 14.95
C ASP A 140 -4.69 -15.45 13.48
N SER A 141 -5.49 -14.64 12.82
CA SER A 141 -5.84 -14.78 11.41
C SER A 141 -6.03 -13.44 10.71
N GLN A 142 -5.62 -13.37 9.46
CA GLN A 142 -5.72 -12.18 8.61
C GLN A 142 -6.44 -12.52 7.33
N GLN A 143 -7.42 -11.71 6.99
CA GLN A 143 -8.14 -11.83 5.72
C GLN A 143 -7.60 -10.81 4.72
N TRP A 144 -7.19 -11.30 3.56
CA TRP A 144 -6.61 -10.53 2.49
C TRP A 144 -7.47 -10.60 1.23
N SER A 145 -7.49 -9.52 0.47
CA SER A 145 -8.07 -9.48 -0.88
C SER A 145 -6.94 -9.25 -1.86
N VAL A 146 -6.76 -10.19 -2.79
CA VAL A 146 -5.73 -10.12 -3.82
C VAL A 146 -6.36 -10.01 -5.18
N VAL A 147 -5.90 -9.06 -5.99
CA VAL A 147 -6.29 -8.93 -7.40
C VAL A 147 -5.14 -9.40 -8.26
N ILE A 148 -5.40 -10.41 -9.07
CA ILE A 148 -4.45 -11.00 -10.02
C ILE A 148 -4.88 -10.61 -11.42
N SER A 149 -3.99 -10.01 -12.18
CA SER A 149 -4.15 -9.81 -13.63
C SER A 149 -3.55 -10.98 -14.37
N VAL A 150 -4.23 -11.44 -15.39
CA VAL A 150 -3.76 -12.51 -16.26
C VAL A 150 -3.98 -12.13 -17.72
N SER A 151 -3.01 -12.42 -18.55
CA SER A 151 -3.21 -12.43 -20.00
C SER A 151 -3.75 -13.81 -20.38
N GLU A 152 -4.99 -13.89 -20.76
CA GLU A 152 -5.68 -15.13 -21.07
C GLU A 152 -6.17 -15.21 -22.51
N ARG A 153 -6.21 -16.40 -23.05
CA ARG A 153 -6.80 -16.70 -24.36
C ARG A 153 -7.51 -18.05 -24.34
N PRO A 154 -8.66 -18.17 -25.02
CA PRO A 154 -9.41 -19.43 -25.04
C PRO A 154 -8.70 -20.55 -25.81
N PHE A 155 -7.84 -20.21 -26.80
CA PHE A 155 -7.05 -21.15 -27.60
C PHE A 155 -5.79 -20.46 -28.14
N ALA A 156 -4.80 -21.24 -28.57
CA ALA A 156 -3.46 -20.74 -28.89
C ALA A 156 -3.41 -19.64 -29.97
N SER A 157 -4.28 -19.67 -30.97
CA SER A 157 -4.33 -18.65 -32.02
C SER A 157 -5.22 -17.45 -31.72
N ALA A 158 -5.91 -17.43 -30.55
CA ALA A 158 -6.72 -16.29 -30.15
C ALA A 158 -5.84 -15.15 -29.64
N SER A 159 -6.28 -13.91 -29.88
CA SER A 159 -5.65 -12.74 -29.29
C SER A 159 -5.75 -12.77 -27.77
N PRO A 160 -4.65 -12.48 -27.04
CA PRO A 160 -4.66 -12.44 -25.60
C PRO A 160 -5.56 -11.30 -25.10
N ARG A 161 -6.28 -11.54 -24.00
CA ARG A 161 -7.12 -10.58 -23.32
C ARG A 161 -6.68 -10.44 -21.87
N LEU A 162 -6.55 -9.21 -21.40
CA LEU A 162 -6.30 -8.94 -19.98
C LEU A 162 -7.59 -9.17 -19.16
N ALA A 163 -7.51 -10.03 -18.18
CA ALA A 163 -8.58 -10.28 -17.22
C ALA A 163 -8.04 -10.12 -15.79
N CYS A 164 -8.89 -9.64 -14.88
CA CYS A 164 -8.50 -9.46 -13.47
C CYS A 164 -9.43 -10.25 -12.57
N TYR A 165 -8.82 -11.01 -11.66
CA TYR A 165 -9.50 -11.91 -10.73
C TYR A 165 -9.22 -11.50 -9.29
N ARG A 166 -10.26 -11.28 -8.51
CA ARG A 166 -10.14 -11.04 -7.07
C ARG A 166 -10.28 -12.35 -6.33
N LEU A 167 -9.28 -12.68 -5.51
CA LEU A 167 -9.27 -13.85 -4.66
C LEU A 167 -9.15 -13.43 -3.18
N PRO A 168 -10.13 -13.79 -2.32
CA PRO A 168 -9.99 -13.63 -0.88
C PRO A 168 -9.15 -14.77 -0.30
N VAL A 169 -8.14 -14.42 0.49
CA VAL A 169 -7.19 -15.34 1.10
C VAL A 169 -7.18 -15.16 2.61
N LEU A 170 -7.30 -16.24 3.35
CA LEU A 170 -7.09 -16.29 4.79
C LEU A 170 -5.65 -16.72 5.06
N TYR A 171 -4.93 -15.89 5.79
CA TYR A 171 -3.62 -16.20 6.37
C TYR A 171 -3.80 -16.51 7.85
N SER A 172 -3.30 -17.63 8.32
CA SER A 172 -3.36 -18.05 9.73
C SER A 172 -2.09 -18.80 10.12
N ARG A 173 -1.95 -19.12 11.39
CA ARG A 173 -0.85 -19.99 11.89
C ARG A 173 -0.79 -21.37 11.20
N TYR A 174 -1.89 -21.81 10.59
CA TYR A 174 -1.95 -23.06 9.85
C TYR A 174 -1.61 -22.92 8.36
N GLY A 175 -1.27 -21.71 7.90
CA GLY A 175 -0.91 -21.40 6.52
C GLY A 175 -1.95 -20.57 5.78
N LEU A 176 -1.89 -20.65 4.47
CA LEU A 176 -2.73 -19.88 3.54
C LEU A 176 -3.87 -20.75 2.99
N ARG A 177 -5.04 -20.12 2.83
CA ARG A 177 -6.21 -20.79 2.23
C ARG A 177 -7.07 -19.75 1.52
N ALA A 178 -7.47 -20.04 0.29
CA ALA A 178 -8.50 -19.26 -0.38
C ALA A 178 -9.86 -19.58 0.24
N THR A 179 -10.62 -18.55 0.60
CA THR A 179 -11.91 -18.68 1.28
C THR A 179 -13.06 -18.81 0.30
N LEU A 180 -12.93 -18.18 -0.86
CA LEU A 180 -13.91 -18.21 -1.95
C LEU A 180 -13.19 -18.42 -3.28
N ARG A 181 -13.96 -18.66 -4.32
CA ARG A 181 -13.43 -18.71 -5.67
C ARG A 181 -13.08 -17.33 -6.18
N PRO A 182 -12.12 -17.23 -7.11
CA PRO A 182 -11.80 -15.95 -7.73
C PRO A 182 -13.01 -15.41 -8.50
N ALA A 183 -13.30 -14.15 -8.26
CA ALA A 183 -14.33 -13.42 -8.98
C ALA A 183 -13.69 -12.53 -10.04
N LEU A 184 -14.24 -12.54 -11.26
CA LEU A 184 -13.82 -11.61 -12.29
C LEU A 184 -14.15 -10.17 -11.85
N VAL A 185 -13.19 -9.27 -11.97
CA VAL A 185 -13.34 -7.84 -11.64
C VAL A 185 -12.77 -6.99 -12.77
N ASN A 186 -13.15 -5.73 -12.79
CA ASN A 186 -12.56 -4.80 -13.75
C ASN A 186 -11.07 -4.64 -13.47
N CYS A 187 -10.24 -4.75 -14.51
CA CYS A 187 -8.83 -4.41 -14.43
C CYS A 187 -8.65 -2.90 -14.23
N PRO A 188 -7.55 -2.47 -13.58
CA PRO A 188 -7.18 -1.07 -13.60
C PRO A 188 -7.14 -0.57 -15.06
N GLY A 189 -7.76 0.57 -15.30
CA GLY A 189 -7.71 1.21 -16.62
C GLY A 189 -6.29 1.67 -16.98
N PRO A 190 -6.07 2.09 -18.20
CA PRO A 190 -4.83 2.77 -18.57
C PRO A 190 -4.65 3.99 -17.67
N GLY A 191 -3.42 4.23 -17.24
CA GLY A 191 -3.09 5.41 -16.45
C GLY A 191 -3.45 6.71 -17.19
N ALA A 192 -3.53 7.81 -16.48
CA ALA A 192 -3.68 9.10 -17.10
C ALA A 192 -2.41 9.44 -17.87
N ASP A 193 -2.58 9.96 -19.08
CA ASP A 193 -1.49 10.60 -19.83
C ASP A 193 -1.09 11.88 -19.09
N VAL A 194 -0.10 11.76 -18.21
CA VAL A 194 0.49 12.92 -17.56
C VAL A 194 1.52 13.51 -18.53
N PRO A 195 1.29 14.69 -19.10
CA PRO A 195 2.28 15.33 -19.93
C PRO A 195 3.52 15.61 -19.09
N LEU A 196 4.60 14.88 -19.33
CA LEU A 196 5.89 15.14 -18.71
C LEU A 196 6.43 16.43 -19.32
N SER A 197 6.11 17.55 -18.69
CA SER A 197 6.55 18.86 -19.12
C SER A 197 8.02 19.07 -18.72
N TYR A 198 8.93 18.60 -19.55
CA TYR A 198 10.34 18.97 -19.42
C TYR A 198 10.56 20.30 -20.14
N PRO A 199 10.79 21.41 -19.44
CA PRO A 199 10.84 22.75 -20.04
C PRO A 199 12.07 22.94 -20.94
N VAL A 200 13.09 22.08 -20.79
CA VAL A 200 14.34 22.19 -21.56
C VAL A 200 14.72 20.83 -22.12
N THR A 201 14.87 20.78 -23.44
CA THR A 201 15.47 19.63 -24.12
C THR A 201 16.99 19.71 -24.07
N VAL A 202 17.64 18.61 -23.69
CA VAL A 202 19.11 18.54 -23.67
C VAL A 202 19.58 18.38 -25.11
N ALA A 203 20.41 19.31 -25.59
CA ALA A 203 20.95 19.24 -26.94
C ALA A 203 21.80 17.98 -27.14
N PRO A 204 21.64 17.25 -28.27
CA PRO A 204 22.39 16.02 -28.53
C PRO A 204 23.91 16.16 -28.52
N ASN A 205 24.42 17.34 -28.76
CA ASN A 205 25.86 17.68 -28.75
C ASN A 205 26.34 18.17 -27.37
N SER A 206 25.48 18.20 -26.36
CA SER A 206 25.88 18.60 -25.00
C SER A 206 26.68 17.50 -24.31
N ILE A 207 27.57 17.92 -23.42
CA ILE A 207 28.35 17.00 -22.57
C ILE A 207 27.43 16.11 -21.74
N LEU A 208 26.32 16.69 -21.22
CA LEU A 208 25.34 15.95 -20.43
C LEU A 208 24.70 14.84 -21.26
N PHE A 209 24.24 15.14 -22.48
CA PHE A 209 23.61 14.14 -23.36
C PHE A 209 24.61 13.00 -23.68
N THR A 210 25.84 13.37 -24.08
CA THR A 210 26.89 12.40 -24.41
C THR A 210 27.25 11.50 -23.23
N THR A 211 27.35 12.07 -22.02
CA THR A 211 27.66 11.32 -20.81
C THR A 211 26.53 10.35 -20.44
N VAL A 212 25.29 10.84 -20.42
CA VAL A 212 24.14 10.01 -20.08
C VAL A 212 23.91 8.90 -21.12
N SER A 213 24.00 9.22 -22.40
CA SER A 213 23.87 8.23 -23.49
C SER A 213 24.97 7.17 -23.42
N GLY A 214 26.20 7.56 -23.15
CA GLY A 214 27.33 6.64 -22.97
C GLY A 214 27.15 5.75 -21.75
N PHE A 215 26.69 6.29 -20.64
CA PHE A 215 26.34 5.51 -19.45
C PHE A 215 25.24 4.49 -19.75
N LEU A 216 24.11 4.92 -20.32
CA LEU A 216 22.98 4.05 -20.64
C LEU A 216 23.38 2.92 -21.61
N ASN A 217 24.17 3.27 -22.64
CA ASN A 217 24.66 2.26 -23.56
C ASN A 217 25.54 1.22 -22.85
N SER A 218 26.53 1.65 -22.05
CA SER A 218 27.39 0.73 -21.31
C SER A 218 26.63 -0.09 -20.26
N TYR A 219 25.62 0.49 -19.62
CA TYR A 219 24.82 -0.18 -18.60
C TYR A 219 23.86 -1.21 -19.20
N LEU A 220 23.13 -0.85 -20.28
CA LEU A 220 22.07 -1.69 -20.84
C LEU A 220 22.62 -2.78 -21.79
N THR A 221 23.76 -2.56 -22.44
CA THR A 221 24.28 -3.50 -23.43
C THR A 221 25.49 -4.29 -22.94
N ALA A 222 25.99 -4.00 -21.75
CA ALA A 222 27.27 -4.51 -21.22
C ALA A 222 28.47 -4.24 -22.16
N GLN A 223 28.28 -3.38 -23.17
CA GLN A 223 29.34 -2.98 -24.12
C GLN A 223 29.96 -1.68 -23.65
N GLY A 224 31.27 -1.71 -23.40
CA GLY A 224 32.02 -0.54 -22.95
C GLY A 224 32.38 -0.57 -21.46
N ASN A 225 33.10 0.48 -21.05
CA ASN A 225 33.58 0.59 -19.67
C ASN A 225 32.59 1.41 -18.80
N LEU A 226 31.76 0.73 -18.01
CA LEU A 226 30.83 1.36 -17.10
C LEU A 226 31.54 2.17 -15.99
N GLU A 227 32.73 1.76 -15.58
CA GLU A 227 33.50 2.44 -14.52
C GLU A 227 33.85 3.89 -14.85
N ARG A 228 33.84 4.25 -16.14
CA ARG A 228 34.03 5.63 -16.58
C ARG A 228 32.93 6.57 -16.15
N TYR A 229 31.72 6.07 -15.92
CA TYR A 229 30.52 6.83 -15.65
C TYR A 229 30.06 6.75 -14.19
N VAL A 230 30.60 5.81 -13.42
CA VAL A 230 30.19 5.55 -12.04
C VAL A 230 31.38 5.66 -11.08
N THR A 231 31.10 5.94 -9.83
CA THR A 231 32.16 5.94 -8.81
C THR A 231 32.62 4.52 -8.48
N PRO A 232 33.91 4.30 -8.14
CA PRO A 232 34.44 2.95 -7.87
C PRO A 232 33.69 2.17 -6.77
N LYS A 233 32.92 2.84 -5.91
CA LYS A 233 32.16 2.23 -4.82
C LYS A 233 30.67 2.10 -5.12
N SER A 234 30.23 2.36 -6.35
CA SER A 234 28.80 2.33 -6.70
C SER A 234 28.19 0.92 -6.64
N GLY A 235 28.99 -0.12 -6.81
CA GLY A 235 28.52 -1.50 -6.89
C GLY A 235 27.61 -1.78 -8.10
N LEU A 236 27.52 -0.84 -9.06
CA LEU A 236 26.72 -1.01 -10.27
C LEU A 236 27.36 -2.01 -11.22
N VAL A 237 26.58 -3.00 -11.62
CA VAL A 237 26.94 -4.00 -12.63
C VAL A 237 26.07 -3.77 -13.86
N PRO A 238 26.56 -4.03 -15.09
CA PRO A 238 25.70 -3.96 -16.28
C PRO A 238 24.43 -4.78 -16.15
N ALA A 239 23.35 -4.30 -16.75
CA ALA A 239 22.01 -4.91 -16.64
C ALA A 239 21.82 -6.09 -17.61
N ALA A 240 22.75 -6.36 -18.51
CA ALA A 240 22.69 -7.43 -19.50
C ALA A 240 23.22 -8.75 -18.96
#